data_952768c1f2508131da80d209ec34775b
#
_entry.id   952768c1f2508131da80d209ec34775b
#
_cell.length_a   1.000
_cell.length_b   1.000
_cell.length_c   1.000
_cell.angle_alpha   90.00
_cell.angle_beta   90.00
_cell.angle_gamma   90.00
#
_symmetry.space_group_name_H-M   'P 1'
#
loop_
_entity.id
_entity.type
_entity.pdbx_description
1 polymer ?
#
loop_
_entity_poly.entity_id
_entity_poly.type
_entity_poly.pdbx_seq_one_letter_code
_entity_poly.pdbx_strand_id
1 'polypeptide(L)'
;MILSLVYLSAETPLRPVSTYSIVALDEETGQLGVAVQSHWFSVGTVVPWAKAGVGAVATQSIADPSYGPKGLALMEQGIPADEALQSLLAKDLGAAVRQIAMVDAQGNVGVHTGSRCISYASHSTGKNYSVQANIMAKSTVPAAMIQAFENTTGNLAERMLAALDAAEAEGGD
;
A
#
# COMPACT_ATOMS: atom_id res chain seq x y z
N MET A 1 -32.69 47.56 17.81
CA MET A 1 -32.29 46.78 16.63
C MET A 1 -31.10 45.94 17.03
N ILE A 2 -31.34 44.66 17.34
CA ILE A 2 -30.31 43.72 17.83
C ILE A 2 -29.76 42.99 16.62
N LEU A 3 -28.48 43.21 16.31
CA LEU A 3 -27.78 42.53 15.23
C LEU A 3 -27.32 41.15 15.76
N SER A 4 -28.04 40.10 15.39
CA SER A 4 -27.59 38.72 15.64
C SER A 4 -26.42 38.37 14.71
N LEU A 5 -25.21 38.26 15.27
CA LEU A 5 -24.06 37.70 14.57
C LEU A 5 -24.26 36.19 14.48
N VAL A 6 -24.55 35.70 13.26
CA VAL A 6 -24.53 34.26 12.95
C VAL A 6 -23.08 33.86 12.76
N TYR A 7 -22.49 33.16 13.72
CA TYR A 7 -21.22 32.46 13.50
C TYR A 7 -21.46 31.27 12.59
N LEU A 8 -21.11 31.41 11.31
CA LEU A 8 -20.90 30.24 10.45
C LEU A 8 -19.55 29.61 10.87
N SER A 9 -19.61 28.56 11.67
CA SER A 9 -18.47 27.66 11.80
C SER A 9 -18.30 26.93 10.46
N ALA A 10 -17.34 27.34 9.66
CA ALA A 10 -16.89 26.53 8.55
C ALA A 10 -16.24 25.28 9.17
N GLU A 11 -16.96 24.16 9.19
CA GLU A 11 -16.34 22.88 9.45
C GLU A 11 -15.27 22.69 8.36
N THR A 12 -14.02 22.58 8.78
CA THR A 12 -12.95 22.17 7.85
C THR A 12 -13.35 20.83 7.28
N PRO A 13 -13.53 20.70 5.97
CA PRO A 13 -13.90 19.42 5.39
C PRO A 13 -12.88 18.38 5.80
N LEU A 14 -13.36 17.27 6.39
CA LEU A 14 -12.52 16.13 6.70
C LEU A 14 -11.99 15.61 5.37
N ARG A 15 -10.71 15.87 5.07
CA ARG A 15 -10.07 15.31 3.89
C ARG A 15 -9.60 13.90 4.24
N PRO A 16 -10.13 12.86 3.61
CA PRO A 16 -9.57 11.52 3.72
C PRO A 16 -8.10 11.56 3.32
N VAL A 17 -7.28 10.76 3.96
CA VAL A 17 -5.84 10.70 3.69
C VAL A 17 -5.60 9.58 2.69
N SER A 18 -5.40 9.96 1.44
CA SER A 18 -5.09 9.05 0.35
C SER A 18 -3.78 8.31 0.60
N THR A 19 -3.68 7.08 0.12
CA THR A 19 -2.46 6.27 0.27
C THR A 19 -2.33 5.31 -0.89
N TYR A 20 -1.14 5.27 -1.50
CA TYR A 20 -0.77 4.28 -2.49
C TYR A 20 0.64 3.78 -2.23
N SER A 21 0.88 2.52 -2.55
CA SER A 21 2.14 1.84 -2.27
C SER A 21 2.44 0.74 -3.26
N ILE A 22 3.69 0.30 -3.27
CA ILE A 22 4.18 -0.82 -4.05
C ILE A 22 5.10 -1.67 -3.17
N VAL A 23 4.98 -2.99 -3.27
CA VAL A 23 5.97 -3.97 -2.79
C VAL A 23 6.52 -4.72 -3.99
N ALA A 24 7.82 -4.93 -4.06
CA ALA A 24 8.43 -5.59 -5.20
C ALA A 24 9.73 -6.33 -4.86
N LEU A 25 9.99 -7.40 -5.63
CA LEU A 25 11.27 -8.09 -5.73
C LEU A 25 11.85 -7.88 -7.14
N ASP A 26 13.08 -7.46 -7.21
CA ASP A 26 13.90 -7.55 -8.43
C ASP A 26 14.61 -8.90 -8.43
N GLU A 27 14.18 -9.82 -9.30
CA GLU A 27 14.72 -11.18 -9.31
C GLU A 27 16.16 -11.27 -9.86
N GLU A 28 16.60 -10.25 -10.62
CA GLU A 28 17.98 -10.23 -11.16
C GLU A 28 18.99 -9.87 -10.09
N THR A 29 18.63 -8.92 -9.20
CA THR A 29 19.53 -8.40 -8.18
C THR A 29 19.22 -8.96 -6.79
N GLY A 30 18.07 -9.59 -6.58
CA GLY A 30 17.57 -10.03 -5.28
C GLY A 30 17.13 -8.88 -4.37
N GLN A 31 17.02 -7.65 -4.90
CA GLN A 31 16.57 -6.50 -4.12
C GLN A 31 15.08 -6.61 -3.81
N LEU A 32 14.75 -6.41 -2.54
CA LEU A 32 13.37 -6.29 -2.05
C LEU A 32 13.09 -4.84 -1.69
N GLY A 33 11.92 -4.33 -2.08
CA GLY A 33 11.54 -2.96 -1.85
C GLY A 33 10.08 -2.79 -1.44
N VAL A 34 9.83 -1.72 -0.69
CA VAL A 34 8.51 -1.18 -0.41
C VAL A 34 8.57 0.33 -0.47
N ALA A 35 7.66 0.95 -1.23
CA ALA A 35 7.54 2.39 -1.30
C ALA A 35 6.07 2.80 -1.08
N VAL A 36 5.86 3.95 -0.45
CA VAL A 36 4.54 4.47 -0.10
C VAL A 36 4.51 5.98 -0.17
N GLN A 37 3.40 6.52 -0.65
CA GLN A 37 3.02 7.93 -0.57
C GLN A 37 1.69 8.07 0.15
N SER A 38 1.61 9.05 1.05
CA SER A 38 0.38 9.40 1.78
C SER A 38 0.52 10.78 2.41
N HIS A 39 -0.58 11.51 2.54
CA HIS A 39 -0.65 12.70 3.40
C HIS A 39 -0.68 12.37 4.90
N TRP A 40 -0.74 11.10 5.28
CA TRP A 40 -0.63 10.71 6.69
C TRP A 40 0.76 11.08 7.23
N PHE A 41 0.78 11.80 8.36
CA PHE A 41 2.03 12.20 9.01
C PHE A 41 2.88 10.96 9.35
N SER A 42 4.17 10.99 8.93
CA SER A 42 5.13 9.90 9.18
C SER A 42 4.66 8.52 8.70
N VAL A 43 4.03 8.42 7.53
CA VAL A 43 3.54 7.16 6.96
C VAL A 43 4.62 6.06 6.91
N GLY A 44 5.88 6.44 6.74
CA GLY A 44 7.03 5.54 6.72
C GLY A 44 7.25 4.74 8.01
N THR A 45 6.66 5.14 9.13
CA THR A 45 6.73 4.40 10.41
C THR A 45 5.60 3.39 10.58
N VAL A 46 4.62 3.39 9.69
CA VAL A 46 3.39 2.60 9.82
C VAL A 46 3.26 1.58 8.69
N VAL A 47 3.40 2.04 7.43
CA VAL A 47 3.05 1.26 6.25
C VAL A 47 4.16 0.32 5.78
N PRO A 48 5.42 0.80 5.54
CA PRO A 48 6.45 -0.01 4.90
C PRO A 48 7.26 -0.83 5.91
N TRP A 49 7.46 -2.10 5.57
CA TRP A 49 8.28 -3.04 6.33
C TRP A 49 9.08 -3.90 5.36
N ALA A 50 10.38 -4.08 5.62
CA ALA A 50 11.21 -4.93 4.79
C ALA A 50 12.29 -5.61 5.62
N LYS A 51 12.67 -6.81 5.18
CA LYS A 51 13.80 -7.57 5.73
C LYS A 51 14.59 -8.20 4.59
N ALA A 52 15.88 -7.90 4.53
CA ALA A 52 16.77 -8.40 3.48
C ALA A 52 16.74 -9.94 3.42
N GLY A 53 16.61 -10.49 2.23
CA GLY A 53 16.56 -11.93 1.98
C GLY A 53 15.28 -12.62 2.44
N VAL A 54 14.28 -11.88 2.96
CA VAL A 54 13.02 -12.43 3.48
C VAL A 54 11.84 -11.90 2.69
N GLY A 55 11.60 -10.58 2.67
CA GLY A 55 10.44 -10.03 2.00
C GLY A 55 10.21 -8.54 2.29
N ALA A 56 9.14 -8.02 1.68
CA ALA A 56 8.64 -6.67 1.90
C ALA A 56 7.12 -6.70 2.12
N VAL A 57 6.63 -5.80 2.99
CA VAL A 57 5.21 -5.69 3.37
C VAL A 57 4.79 -4.24 3.36
N ALA A 58 3.60 -3.96 2.81
CA ALA A 58 2.89 -2.70 2.98
C ALA A 58 1.55 -2.98 3.68
N THR A 59 1.24 -2.25 4.76
CA THR A 59 -0.04 -2.34 5.49
C THR A 59 -0.64 -0.96 5.64
N GLN A 60 -1.80 -0.72 5.01
CA GLN A 60 -2.41 0.61 4.85
C GLN A 60 -3.95 0.57 4.93
N SER A 61 -4.62 1.68 4.59
CA SER A 61 -6.05 1.96 4.83
C SER A 61 -6.28 2.16 6.33
N ILE A 62 -7.19 1.43 6.98
CA ILE A 62 -7.17 1.39 8.45
C ILE A 62 -6.06 0.42 8.85
N ALA A 63 -4.83 0.95 8.90
CA ALA A 63 -3.63 0.14 9.04
C ALA A 63 -3.54 -0.61 10.37
N ASP A 64 -3.03 -1.83 10.33
CA ASP A 64 -2.51 -2.53 11.50
C ASP A 64 -1.01 -2.80 11.27
N PRO A 65 -0.12 -2.03 11.90
CA PRO A 65 1.32 -2.17 11.70
C PRO A 65 1.86 -3.55 12.05
N SER A 66 1.12 -4.35 12.84
CA SER A 66 1.55 -5.69 13.24
C SER A 66 1.67 -6.68 12.07
N TYR A 67 1.00 -6.40 10.94
CA TYR A 67 1.15 -7.21 9.71
C TYR A 67 2.59 -7.20 9.18
N GLY A 68 3.31 -6.07 9.31
CA GLY A 68 4.71 -5.98 8.91
C GLY A 68 5.59 -7.02 9.59
N PRO A 69 5.85 -6.91 10.90
CA PRO A 69 6.74 -7.84 11.59
C PRO A 69 6.20 -9.28 11.61
N LYS A 70 4.88 -9.50 11.71
CA LYS A 70 4.29 -10.86 11.69
C LYS A 70 4.42 -11.51 10.31
N GLY A 71 4.15 -10.76 9.23
CA GLY A 71 4.30 -11.25 7.86
C GLY A 71 5.75 -11.61 7.56
N LEU A 72 6.70 -10.72 7.89
CA LEU A 72 8.13 -11.00 7.74
C LEU A 72 8.58 -12.22 8.56
N ALA A 73 8.06 -12.39 9.78
CA ALA A 73 8.42 -13.55 10.60
C ALA A 73 7.89 -14.87 10.02
N LEU A 74 6.72 -14.88 9.37
CA LEU A 74 6.18 -16.05 8.68
C LEU A 74 6.98 -16.36 7.40
N MET A 75 7.27 -15.35 6.59
CA MET A 75 8.09 -15.50 5.37
C MET A 75 9.52 -15.97 5.70
N GLU A 76 10.11 -15.53 6.81
CA GLU A 76 11.41 -16.01 7.30
C GLU A 76 11.40 -17.49 7.67
N GLN A 77 10.25 -18.04 8.07
CA GLN A 77 10.05 -19.47 8.32
C GLN A 77 9.81 -20.26 7.03
N GLY A 78 9.86 -19.62 5.86
CA GLY A 78 9.65 -20.25 4.56
C GLY A 78 8.18 -20.38 4.16
N ILE A 79 7.26 -19.68 4.86
CA ILE A 79 5.86 -19.63 4.46
C ILE A 79 5.71 -18.63 3.32
N PRO A 80 5.14 -19.02 2.15
CA PRO A 80 4.93 -18.09 1.02
C PRO A 80 4.12 -16.85 1.42
N ALA A 81 4.39 -15.70 0.77
CA ALA A 81 3.81 -14.41 1.13
C ALA A 81 2.28 -14.41 1.13
N ASP A 82 1.65 -15.10 0.19
CA ASP A 82 0.20 -15.24 0.07
C ASP A 82 -0.38 -16.09 1.23
N GLU A 83 0.25 -17.20 1.56
CA GLU A 83 -0.15 -18.06 2.70
C GLU A 83 0.05 -17.32 4.04
N ALA A 84 1.17 -16.63 4.20
CA ALA A 84 1.46 -15.78 5.35
C ALA A 84 0.35 -14.74 5.57
N LEU A 85 -0.01 -14.00 4.50
CA LEU A 85 -1.08 -13.02 4.55
C LEU A 85 -2.42 -13.65 4.91
N GLN A 86 -2.81 -14.75 4.26
CA GLN A 86 -4.08 -15.42 4.54
C GLN A 86 -4.18 -15.91 6.00
N SER A 87 -3.08 -16.42 6.56
CA SER A 87 -3.04 -16.88 7.96
C SER A 87 -3.24 -15.75 8.98
N LEU A 88 -2.78 -14.52 8.64
CA LEU A 88 -2.97 -13.34 9.45
C LEU A 88 -4.39 -12.80 9.33
N LEU A 89 -4.91 -12.68 8.10
CA LEU A 89 -6.26 -12.21 7.81
C LEU A 89 -7.33 -13.09 8.50
N ALA A 90 -7.14 -14.38 8.53
CA ALA A 90 -8.08 -15.33 9.18
C ALA A 90 -8.29 -15.04 10.69
N LYS A 91 -7.38 -14.29 11.31
CA LYS A 91 -7.42 -13.94 12.75
C LYS A 91 -7.76 -12.47 12.99
N ASP A 92 -7.87 -11.66 11.92
CA ASP A 92 -8.14 -10.21 12.04
C ASP A 92 -9.64 -9.92 11.84
N LEU A 93 -10.33 -9.59 12.92
CA LEU A 93 -11.72 -9.14 12.86
C LEU A 93 -11.89 -7.82 12.08
N GLY A 94 -10.82 -7.08 11.86
CA GLY A 94 -10.76 -5.85 11.08
C GLY A 94 -10.38 -6.04 9.62
N ALA A 95 -10.20 -7.26 9.11
CA ALA A 95 -9.74 -7.54 7.74
C ALA A 95 -10.51 -6.77 6.66
N ALA A 96 -11.80 -6.55 6.86
CA ALA A 96 -12.63 -5.82 5.91
C ALA A 96 -12.21 -4.35 5.64
N VAL A 97 -11.43 -3.74 6.52
CA VAL A 97 -10.93 -2.36 6.38
C VAL A 97 -9.42 -2.28 6.16
N ARG A 98 -8.73 -3.41 6.03
CA ARG A 98 -7.28 -3.47 5.78
C ARG A 98 -6.97 -3.49 4.29
N GLN A 99 -5.83 -2.90 3.94
CA GLN A 99 -5.23 -3.09 2.62
C GLN A 99 -3.76 -3.45 2.82
N ILE A 100 -3.38 -4.66 2.41
CA ILE A 100 -2.08 -5.24 2.72
C ILE A 100 -1.50 -5.88 1.48
N ALA A 101 -0.20 -5.71 1.26
CA ALA A 101 0.56 -6.45 0.26
C ALA A 101 1.84 -6.99 0.87
N MET A 102 2.23 -8.17 0.43
CA MET A 102 3.48 -8.85 0.81
C MET A 102 4.14 -9.44 -0.43
N VAL A 103 5.45 -9.39 -0.48
CA VAL A 103 6.26 -10.14 -1.45
C VAL A 103 7.41 -10.80 -0.70
N ASP A 104 7.66 -12.07 -0.96
CA ASP A 104 8.81 -12.78 -0.39
C ASP A 104 10.02 -12.80 -1.33
N ALA A 105 11.14 -13.35 -0.83
CA ALA A 105 12.38 -13.45 -1.60
C ALA A 105 12.33 -14.48 -2.75
N GLN A 106 11.26 -15.26 -2.87
CA GLN A 106 10.99 -16.18 -3.98
C GLN A 106 10.06 -15.57 -5.03
N GLY A 107 9.53 -14.35 -4.77
CA GLY A 107 8.62 -13.63 -5.66
C GLY A 107 7.15 -14.01 -5.51
N ASN A 108 6.78 -14.80 -4.48
CA ASN A 108 5.37 -15.00 -4.17
C ASN A 108 4.76 -13.69 -3.68
N VAL A 109 3.54 -13.40 -4.13
CA VAL A 109 2.84 -12.14 -3.82
C VAL A 109 1.52 -12.45 -3.14
N GLY A 110 1.34 -11.95 -1.94
CA GLY A 110 0.06 -11.92 -1.23
C GLY A 110 -0.51 -10.51 -1.20
N VAL A 111 -1.79 -10.34 -1.54
CA VAL A 111 -2.44 -9.03 -1.50
C VAL A 111 -3.89 -9.12 -1.03
N HIS A 112 -4.32 -8.10 -0.30
CA HIS A 112 -5.68 -7.98 0.20
C HIS A 112 -6.13 -6.51 0.17
N THR A 113 -7.32 -6.27 -0.38
CA THR A 113 -8.06 -5.02 -0.22
C THR A 113 -9.42 -5.35 0.36
N GLY A 114 -9.63 -4.96 1.61
CA GLY A 114 -10.86 -5.26 2.34
C GLY A 114 -12.07 -4.56 1.73
N SER A 115 -13.22 -5.21 1.77
CA SER A 115 -14.47 -4.76 1.14
C SER A 115 -15.02 -3.43 1.71
N ARG A 116 -14.50 -2.98 2.83
CA ARG A 116 -14.87 -1.72 3.51
C ARG A 116 -13.75 -0.69 3.49
N CYS A 117 -12.68 -0.90 2.71
CA CYS A 117 -11.71 0.16 2.43
C CYS A 117 -12.40 1.31 1.71
N ILE A 118 -12.01 2.54 2.03
CA ILE A 118 -12.63 3.75 1.47
C ILE A 118 -12.26 3.87 -0.01
N SER A 119 -13.25 4.08 -0.85
CA SER A 119 -13.14 4.18 -2.31
C SER A 119 -12.36 5.43 -2.77
N TYR A 120 -11.71 5.41 -3.92
CA TYR A 120 -11.49 4.15 -4.63
C TYR A 120 -10.36 3.39 -3.95
N ALA A 121 -10.59 2.10 -3.68
CA ALA A 121 -9.61 1.21 -3.08
C ALA A 121 -9.51 -0.06 -3.94
N SER A 122 -8.29 -0.35 -4.41
CA SER A 122 -8.01 -1.54 -5.20
C SER A 122 -6.51 -1.85 -5.21
N HIS A 123 -6.18 -3.02 -5.75
CA HIS A 123 -4.81 -3.44 -5.99
C HIS A 123 -4.70 -4.08 -7.37
N SER A 124 -3.48 -4.20 -7.83
CA SER A 124 -3.13 -4.99 -9.01
C SER A 124 -1.78 -5.64 -8.80
N THR A 125 -1.59 -6.82 -9.35
CA THR A 125 -0.37 -7.61 -9.19
C THR A 125 0.27 -7.91 -10.53
N GLY A 126 1.59 -8.00 -10.53
CA GLY A 126 2.38 -8.55 -11.62
C GLY A 126 3.38 -9.57 -11.09
N LYS A 127 4.33 -9.98 -11.94
CA LYS A 127 5.38 -10.90 -11.52
C LYS A 127 6.27 -10.24 -10.47
N ASN A 128 6.32 -10.82 -9.28
CA ASN A 128 7.18 -10.37 -8.17
C ASN A 128 6.82 -9.00 -7.56
N TYR A 129 5.62 -8.46 -7.80
CA TYR A 129 5.21 -7.18 -7.19
C TYR A 129 3.69 -7.04 -7.05
N SER A 130 3.30 -6.12 -6.18
CA SER A 130 1.92 -5.63 -6.05
C SER A 130 1.91 -4.12 -5.86
N VAL A 131 0.96 -3.46 -6.53
CA VAL A 131 0.58 -2.06 -6.30
C VAL A 131 -0.79 -2.01 -5.66
N GLN A 132 -1.00 -1.11 -4.73
CA GLN A 132 -2.27 -0.93 -4.03
C GLN A 132 -2.50 0.53 -3.69
N ALA A 133 -3.77 0.95 -3.74
CA ALA A 133 -4.19 2.30 -3.47
C ALA A 133 -5.55 2.33 -2.77
N ASN A 134 -5.79 3.31 -1.91
CA ASN A 134 -7.06 3.55 -1.24
C ASN A 134 -7.32 5.05 -1.10
N ILE A 135 -8.61 5.44 -1.09
CA ILE A 135 -9.06 6.84 -1.01
C ILE A 135 -8.61 7.64 -2.24
N MET A 136 -8.56 7.02 -3.39
CA MET A 136 -8.13 7.64 -4.62
C MET A 136 -9.26 8.46 -5.28
N ALA A 137 -8.88 9.45 -6.11
CA ALA A 137 -9.84 10.17 -6.94
C ALA A 137 -10.42 9.30 -8.08
N LYS A 138 -9.66 8.26 -8.52
CA LYS A 138 -10.05 7.38 -9.63
C LYS A 138 -9.67 5.92 -9.35
N SER A 139 -10.43 5.00 -9.94
CA SER A 139 -10.15 3.56 -9.88
C SER A 139 -8.95 3.13 -10.74
N THR A 140 -8.45 3.99 -11.61
CA THR A 140 -7.39 3.72 -12.58
C THR A 140 -5.98 3.85 -12.01
N VAL A 141 -5.83 4.37 -10.79
CA VAL A 141 -4.52 4.59 -10.15
C VAL A 141 -3.63 3.35 -10.11
N PRO A 142 -4.08 2.15 -9.67
CA PRO A 142 -3.20 0.97 -9.70
C PRO A 142 -2.76 0.56 -11.10
N ALA A 143 -3.58 0.77 -12.13
CA ALA A 143 -3.21 0.47 -13.52
C ALA A 143 -2.09 1.41 -14.02
N ALA A 144 -2.18 2.71 -13.68
CA ALA A 144 -1.13 3.67 -14.00
C ALA A 144 0.19 3.31 -13.29
N MET A 145 0.13 2.88 -12.03
CA MET A 145 1.30 2.43 -11.27
C MET A 145 2.01 1.24 -11.93
N ILE A 146 1.25 0.21 -12.36
CA ILE A 146 1.80 -0.96 -13.05
C ILE A 146 2.50 -0.52 -14.33
N GLN A 147 1.81 0.26 -15.17
CA GLN A 147 2.36 0.71 -16.44
C GLN A 147 3.68 1.47 -16.26
N ALA A 148 3.76 2.34 -15.27
CA ALA A 148 4.99 3.07 -14.98
C ALA A 148 6.10 2.14 -14.45
N PHE A 149 5.79 1.25 -13.51
CA PHE A 149 6.75 0.31 -12.93
C PHE A 149 7.36 -0.63 -13.99
N GLU A 150 6.55 -1.15 -14.90
CA GLU A 150 6.99 -2.10 -15.93
C GLU A 150 7.76 -1.41 -17.08
N ASN A 151 7.39 -0.17 -17.44
CA ASN A 151 8.01 0.54 -18.56
C ASN A 151 9.22 1.38 -18.16
N THR A 152 9.46 1.60 -16.86
CA THR A 152 10.62 2.36 -16.40
C THR A 152 11.86 1.44 -16.35
N THR A 153 12.93 1.88 -17.00
CA THR A 153 14.25 1.25 -16.90
C THR A 153 15.03 1.85 -15.73
N GLY A 154 15.91 1.05 -15.13
CA GLY A 154 16.71 1.49 -13.99
C GLY A 154 16.67 0.50 -12.83
N ASN A 155 17.21 0.88 -11.68
CA ASN A 155 17.18 0.05 -10.48
C ASN A 155 15.78 -0.01 -9.86
N LEU A 156 15.59 -0.94 -8.91
CA LEU A 156 14.28 -1.15 -8.28
C LEU A 156 13.70 0.13 -7.68
N ALA A 157 14.52 0.96 -7.02
CA ALA A 157 14.05 2.18 -6.38
C ALA A 157 13.53 3.22 -7.40
N GLU A 158 14.22 3.39 -8.53
CA GLU A 158 13.79 4.28 -9.62
C GLU A 158 12.47 3.83 -10.23
N ARG A 159 12.31 2.53 -10.46
CA ARG A 159 11.06 1.95 -10.96
C ARG A 159 9.89 2.12 -9.99
N MET A 160 10.16 1.93 -8.69
CA MET A 160 9.14 2.12 -7.64
C MET A 160 8.73 3.58 -7.50
N LEU A 161 9.67 4.53 -7.59
CA LEU A 161 9.38 5.96 -7.58
C LEU A 161 8.52 6.35 -8.79
N ALA A 162 8.84 5.86 -9.99
CA ALA A 162 8.03 6.09 -11.18
C ALA A 162 6.58 5.60 -11.02
N ALA A 163 6.38 4.48 -10.31
CA ALA A 163 5.03 4.01 -9.98
C ALA A 163 4.28 4.96 -9.04
N LEU A 164 4.95 5.54 -8.02
CA LEU A 164 4.33 6.51 -7.13
C LEU A 164 4.02 7.83 -7.85
N ASP A 165 4.93 8.33 -8.70
CA ASP A 165 4.71 9.54 -9.52
C ASP A 165 3.52 9.36 -10.47
N ALA A 166 3.38 8.18 -11.06
CA ALA A 166 2.24 7.86 -11.92
C ALA A 166 0.92 7.78 -11.14
N ALA A 167 0.94 7.29 -9.91
CA ALA A 167 -0.23 7.28 -9.03
C ALA A 167 -0.69 8.70 -8.72
N GLU A 168 0.25 9.57 -8.35
CA GLU A 168 -0.03 10.99 -8.07
C GLU A 168 -0.64 11.69 -9.29
N ALA A 169 -0.01 11.55 -10.46
CA ALA A 169 -0.48 12.17 -11.71
C ALA A 169 -1.86 11.68 -12.15
N GLU A 170 -2.22 10.41 -11.86
CA GLU A 170 -3.52 9.83 -12.22
C GLU A 170 -4.65 10.24 -11.27
N GLY A 171 -4.34 10.75 -10.10
CA GLY A 171 -5.31 11.16 -9.08
C GLY A 171 -5.14 10.39 -7.77
N GLY A 172 -3.90 10.30 -7.33
CA GLY A 172 -3.50 9.66 -6.08
C GLY A 172 -3.90 10.48 -4.87
N ASP A 173 -3.62 11.79 -4.85
CA ASP A 173 -3.81 12.59 -3.63
C ASP A 173 -4.27 14.02 -3.90
#